data_75a09e44a6cedac64232ded5b1b294aa
#
_entry.id   75a09e44a6cedac64232ded5b1b294aa
#
_cell.length_a   1.000
_cell.length_b   1.000
_cell.length_c   1.000
_cell.angle_alpha   90.00
_cell.angle_beta   90.00
_cell.angle_gamma   90.00
#
_symmetry.space_group_name_H-M   'P 1'
#
loop_
_entity.id
_entity.type
_entity.pdbx_description
1 polymer ?
#
loop_
_entity_poly.entity_id
_entity_poly.type
_entity_poly.pdbx_seq_one_letter_code
_entity_poly.pdbx_strand_id
1 'polypeptide(L)'
;MCFICLVIDILGSIDDSIENNEKIIETLEEKMLLEYDSLISNASLSVSEMQEIFDISIGKTPPRKESHWFTENTEDVKWLSISDMGKAKVFAFDSSEKITAEGIEKYNVKIAPENTVLLSFKLTIGKGAITGCEMATNEAIAHFVSNDENIVEYLYCYLKRYNFDMLGNTSSIATAVNSKTIKAMKFYYPDTETLAYFHRIAEPLIKKIKHLLITNAKLNELKQLYLKKFFG
;
A
#
# COMPACT_ATOMS: atom_id res chain seq x y z
N MET A 1 11.35 -37.37 22.44
CA MET A 1 11.42 -36.47 21.28
C MET A 1 12.71 -35.67 21.36
N CYS A 2 13.51 -35.65 20.31
CA CYS A 2 14.78 -34.88 20.32
C CYS A 2 14.46 -33.38 20.39
N PHE A 3 15.21 -32.62 21.17
CA PHE A 3 15.02 -31.17 21.28
C PHE A 3 15.08 -30.45 19.91
N ILE A 4 16.00 -30.88 19.05
CA ILE A 4 16.12 -30.38 17.68
C ILE A 4 14.85 -30.69 16.87
N CYS A 5 14.25 -31.85 16.99
CA CYS A 5 13.01 -32.18 16.32
C CYS A 5 11.87 -31.23 16.75
N LEU A 6 11.77 -30.93 18.04
CA LEU A 6 10.76 -30.00 18.56
C LEU A 6 10.92 -28.59 17.97
N VAL A 7 12.16 -28.09 17.86
CA VAL A 7 12.43 -26.77 17.27
C VAL A 7 12.06 -26.75 15.78
N ILE A 8 12.38 -27.80 15.04
CA ILE A 8 12.02 -27.93 13.61
C ILE A 8 10.50 -27.93 13.46
N ASP A 9 9.78 -28.67 14.30
CA ASP A 9 8.31 -28.75 14.26
C ASP A 9 7.67 -27.35 14.55
N ILE A 10 8.23 -26.59 15.51
CA ILE A 10 7.77 -25.22 15.80
C ILE A 10 8.00 -24.31 14.60
N LEU A 11 9.21 -24.33 14.02
CA LEU A 11 9.53 -23.48 12.85
C LEU A 11 8.65 -23.85 11.65
N GLY A 12 8.41 -25.13 11.41
CA GLY A 12 7.50 -25.60 10.37
C GLY A 12 6.07 -25.10 10.58
N SER A 13 5.56 -25.20 11.82
CA SER A 13 4.22 -24.70 12.14
C SER A 13 4.07 -23.18 11.95
N ILE A 14 5.14 -22.40 12.18
CA ILE A 14 5.16 -20.95 11.90
C ILE A 14 5.09 -20.72 10.38
N ASP A 15 5.88 -21.43 9.60
CA ASP A 15 5.89 -21.30 8.14
C ASP A 15 4.54 -21.69 7.53
N ASP A 16 3.96 -22.79 7.95
CA ASP A 16 2.62 -23.22 7.53
C ASP A 16 1.54 -22.17 7.86
N SER A 17 1.65 -21.56 9.04
CA SER A 17 0.72 -20.49 9.46
C SER A 17 0.85 -19.25 8.58
N ILE A 18 2.08 -18.82 8.25
CA ILE A 18 2.34 -17.68 7.37
C ILE A 18 1.79 -17.98 5.96
N GLU A 19 2.11 -19.16 5.40
CA GLU A 19 1.63 -19.55 4.06
C GLU A 19 0.10 -19.60 4.00
N ASN A 20 -0.55 -20.17 5.02
CA ASN A 20 -2.02 -20.21 5.09
C ASN A 20 -2.62 -18.79 5.18
N ASN A 21 -2.04 -17.91 6.00
CA ASN A 21 -2.47 -16.53 6.08
C ASN A 21 -2.31 -15.80 4.74
N GLU A 22 -1.24 -16.07 4.00
CA GLU A 22 -1.01 -15.47 2.68
C GLU A 22 -2.08 -15.89 1.67
N LYS A 23 -2.45 -17.16 1.63
CA LYS A 23 -3.54 -17.67 0.79
C LYS A 23 -4.89 -17.02 1.15
N ILE A 24 -5.15 -16.84 2.46
CA ILE A 24 -6.37 -16.16 2.92
C ILE A 24 -6.36 -14.69 2.47
N ILE A 25 -5.22 -13.98 2.59
CA ILE A 25 -5.09 -12.58 2.16
C ILE A 25 -5.40 -12.46 0.67
N GLU A 26 -4.81 -13.30 -0.17
CA GLU A 26 -5.05 -13.31 -1.62
C GLU A 26 -6.54 -13.58 -1.95
N THR A 27 -7.15 -14.52 -1.26
CA THR A 27 -8.59 -14.84 -1.45
C THR A 27 -9.50 -13.69 -1.04
N LEU A 28 -9.17 -13.00 0.07
CA LEU A 28 -9.96 -11.85 0.54
C LEU A 28 -9.80 -10.63 -0.38
N GLU A 29 -8.58 -10.38 -0.87
CA GLU A 29 -8.32 -9.32 -1.85
C GLU A 29 -9.11 -9.58 -3.15
N GLU A 30 -9.02 -10.80 -3.70
CA GLU A 30 -9.75 -11.16 -4.91
C GLU A 30 -11.26 -11.07 -4.70
N LYS A 31 -11.79 -11.52 -3.57
CA LYS A 31 -13.21 -11.35 -3.25
C LYS A 31 -13.61 -9.87 -3.27
N MET A 32 -12.82 -9.00 -2.65
CA MET A 32 -13.10 -7.56 -2.64
C MET A 32 -13.09 -6.97 -4.07
N LEU A 33 -12.16 -7.40 -4.91
CA LEU A 33 -12.09 -6.99 -6.31
C LEU A 33 -13.28 -7.47 -7.12
N LEU A 34 -13.77 -8.69 -6.90
CA LEU A 34 -14.97 -9.23 -7.57
C LEU A 34 -16.25 -8.49 -7.14
N GLU A 35 -16.37 -8.14 -5.86
CA GLU A 35 -17.48 -7.31 -5.36
C GLU A 35 -17.46 -5.90 -6.00
N TYR A 36 -16.25 -5.32 -6.15
CA TYR A 36 -16.05 -4.06 -6.88
C TYR A 36 -16.46 -4.21 -8.35
N ASP A 37 -16.00 -5.22 -9.07
CA ASP A 37 -16.34 -5.46 -10.49
C ASP A 37 -17.85 -5.64 -10.69
N SER A 38 -18.50 -6.36 -9.78
CA SER A 38 -19.95 -6.53 -9.77
C SER A 38 -20.69 -5.20 -9.57
N LEU A 39 -20.21 -4.39 -8.63
CA LEU A 39 -20.80 -3.09 -8.31
C LEU A 39 -20.71 -2.14 -9.50
N ILE A 40 -19.53 -1.96 -10.09
CA ILE A 40 -19.35 -1.01 -11.20
C ILE A 40 -20.12 -1.42 -12.46
N SER A 41 -20.37 -2.72 -12.64
CA SER A 41 -21.14 -3.24 -13.79
C SER A 41 -22.63 -2.87 -13.71
N ASN A 42 -23.16 -2.57 -12.53
CA ASN A 42 -24.57 -2.33 -12.28
C ASN A 42 -24.87 -0.90 -11.79
N ALA A 43 -23.88 -0.12 -11.39
CA ALA A 43 -24.06 1.22 -10.85
C ALA A 43 -24.01 2.30 -11.94
N SER A 44 -24.76 3.38 -11.74
CA SER A 44 -24.55 4.62 -12.47
C SER A 44 -23.31 5.33 -11.89
N LEU A 45 -22.32 5.63 -12.73
CA LEU A 45 -21.09 6.23 -12.30
C LEU A 45 -21.00 7.70 -12.71
N SER A 46 -20.65 8.55 -11.77
CA SER A 46 -20.15 9.90 -12.02
C SER A 46 -18.67 9.85 -12.40
N VAL A 47 -18.17 10.90 -13.05
CA VAL A 47 -16.76 11.03 -13.42
C VAL A 47 -16.24 12.41 -13.03
N SER A 48 -15.08 12.41 -12.36
CA SER A 48 -14.31 13.62 -12.03
C SER A 48 -12.82 13.39 -12.31
N GLU A 49 -12.01 14.42 -12.16
CA GLU A 49 -10.57 14.22 -12.04
C GLU A 49 -10.21 13.80 -10.62
N MET A 50 -9.19 12.95 -10.48
CA MET A 50 -8.73 12.49 -9.15
C MET A 50 -8.48 13.64 -8.18
N GLN A 51 -7.89 14.75 -8.65
CA GLN A 51 -7.59 15.95 -7.83
C GLN A 51 -8.82 16.72 -7.35
N GLU A 52 -10.00 16.46 -7.90
CA GLU A 52 -11.26 17.07 -7.46
C GLU A 52 -11.87 16.31 -6.27
N ILE A 53 -11.50 15.04 -6.11
CA ILE A 53 -12.03 14.14 -5.08
C ILE A 53 -11.01 13.91 -3.95
N PHE A 54 -9.71 13.86 -4.27
CA PHE A 54 -8.64 13.52 -3.33
C PHE A 54 -7.64 14.66 -3.17
N ASP A 55 -7.14 14.85 -1.95
CA ASP A 55 -5.91 15.64 -1.75
C ASP A 55 -4.71 14.78 -2.18
N ILE A 56 -4.14 15.14 -3.35
CA ILE A 56 -3.06 14.36 -3.97
C ILE A 56 -1.73 15.04 -3.74
N SER A 57 -0.89 14.41 -2.95
CA SER A 57 0.51 14.77 -2.77
C SER A 57 1.44 13.72 -3.40
N ILE A 58 2.68 14.13 -3.60
CA ILE A 58 3.73 13.25 -4.16
C ILE A 58 4.83 13.13 -3.12
N GLY A 59 5.35 11.94 -2.95
CA GLY A 59 6.49 11.68 -2.09
C GLY A 59 7.73 12.47 -2.51
N LYS A 60 8.74 12.48 -1.68
CA LYS A 60 9.99 13.20 -1.91
C LYS A 60 11.18 12.46 -1.32
N THR A 61 12.29 12.48 -2.06
CA THR A 61 13.56 11.92 -1.64
C THR A 61 14.52 13.05 -1.29
N PRO A 62 14.96 13.19 -0.05
CA PRO A 62 16.10 14.03 0.29
C PRO A 62 17.36 13.66 -0.52
N PRO A 63 18.30 14.58 -0.76
CA PRO A 63 19.49 14.30 -1.53
C PRO A 63 20.27 13.11 -0.97
N ARG A 64 20.41 12.03 -1.76
CA ARG A 64 21.11 10.80 -1.34
C ARG A 64 22.58 11.00 -0.98
N LYS A 65 23.21 12.09 -1.46
CA LYS A 65 24.57 12.48 -1.07
C LYS A 65 24.68 12.92 0.40
N GLU A 66 23.57 13.34 1.00
CA GLU A 66 23.43 13.73 2.39
C GLU A 66 22.82 12.57 3.19
N SER A 67 23.56 11.46 3.29
CA SER A 67 23.06 10.18 3.85
C SER A 67 22.55 10.26 5.28
N HIS A 68 22.94 11.27 6.04
CA HIS A 68 22.54 11.47 7.44
C HIS A 68 21.03 11.77 7.62
N TRP A 69 20.29 12.08 6.52
CA TRP A 69 18.84 12.19 6.57
C TRP A 69 18.14 10.85 6.60
N PHE A 70 18.82 9.79 6.16
CA PHE A 70 18.30 8.43 6.19
C PHE A 70 18.88 7.69 7.38
N THR A 71 18.03 6.92 8.06
CA THR A 71 18.34 6.29 9.34
C THR A 71 17.69 4.92 9.44
N GLU A 72 18.21 4.08 10.32
CA GLU A 72 17.59 2.81 10.72
C GLU A 72 16.86 2.93 12.07
N ASN A 73 16.90 4.12 12.71
CA ASN A 73 16.24 4.34 13.99
C ASN A 73 14.73 4.15 13.86
N THR A 74 14.15 3.30 14.72
CA THR A 74 12.72 2.92 14.68
C THR A 74 11.78 4.05 15.04
N GLU A 75 12.25 5.09 15.74
CA GLU A 75 11.47 6.25 16.15
C GLU A 75 11.31 7.29 15.03
N ASP A 76 12.15 7.21 13.99
CA ASP A 76 12.08 8.12 12.85
C ASP A 76 10.97 7.71 11.86
N VAL A 77 10.58 8.65 10.99
CA VAL A 77 9.47 8.45 10.05
C VAL A 77 9.87 7.44 8.96
N LYS A 78 9.07 6.42 8.78
CA LYS A 78 9.23 5.42 7.72
C LYS A 78 9.23 6.10 6.35
N TRP A 79 10.18 5.70 5.49
CA TRP A 79 10.28 6.21 4.13
C TRP A 79 10.20 5.08 3.12
N LEU A 80 9.04 4.95 2.50
CA LEU A 80 8.71 3.87 1.58
C LEU A 80 9.38 4.09 0.23
N SER A 81 10.36 3.27 -0.10
CA SER A 81 11.00 3.25 -1.41
C SER A 81 10.13 2.55 -2.47
N ILE A 82 10.49 2.68 -3.75
CA ILE A 82 9.86 1.89 -4.81
C ILE A 82 10.09 0.39 -4.61
N SER A 83 11.25 -0.01 -4.08
CA SER A 83 11.53 -1.41 -3.76
C SER A 83 10.62 -1.93 -2.65
N ASP A 84 10.42 -1.13 -1.59
CA ASP A 84 9.50 -1.50 -0.49
C ASP A 84 8.05 -1.55 -0.98
N MET A 85 7.64 -0.57 -1.79
CA MET A 85 6.32 -0.56 -2.45
C MET A 85 6.11 -1.82 -3.32
N GLY A 86 7.16 -2.29 -4.00
CA GLY A 86 7.13 -3.53 -4.77
C GLY A 86 6.85 -4.78 -3.92
N LYS A 87 7.32 -4.79 -2.66
CA LYS A 87 7.13 -5.88 -1.70
C LYS A 87 5.81 -5.77 -0.92
N ALA A 88 5.25 -4.56 -0.83
CA ALA A 88 3.98 -4.35 -0.15
C ALA A 88 2.87 -5.16 -0.83
N LYS A 89 2.05 -5.84 -0.03
CA LYS A 89 0.80 -6.46 -0.49
C LYS A 89 -0.30 -5.38 -0.52
N VAL A 90 -1.42 -5.62 0.13
CA VAL A 90 -2.50 -4.63 0.23
C VAL A 90 -2.10 -3.44 1.10
N PHE A 91 -1.35 -3.68 2.18
CA PHE A 91 -0.87 -2.65 3.10
C PHE A 91 0.66 -2.51 3.10
N ALA A 92 1.13 -1.26 3.25
CA ALA A 92 2.50 -0.92 3.59
C ALA A 92 2.56 -0.56 5.07
N PHE A 93 3.30 -1.34 5.89
CA PHE A 93 3.46 -1.13 7.33
C PHE A 93 4.85 -0.68 7.72
N ASP A 94 5.84 -0.97 6.89
CA ASP A 94 7.24 -0.72 7.20
C ASP A 94 8.02 -0.37 5.93
N SER A 95 9.23 0.10 6.13
CA SER A 95 10.17 0.48 5.08
C SER A 95 11.59 0.09 5.49
N SER A 96 12.44 -0.15 4.50
CA SER A 96 13.86 -0.45 4.73
C SER A 96 14.64 0.73 5.28
N GLU A 97 14.20 1.95 5.01
CA GLU A 97 14.84 3.18 5.49
C GLU A 97 13.80 4.09 6.17
N LYS A 98 14.28 4.98 7.01
CA LYS A 98 13.49 6.02 7.66
C LYS A 98 14.14 7.37 7.41
N ILE A 99 13.39 8.45 7.61
CA ILE A 99 13.90 9.82 7.47
C ILE A 99 13.76 10.53 8.82
N THR A 100 14.82 11.24 9.20
CA THR A 100 14.83 12.07 10.42
C THR A 100 13.79 13.20 10.32
N ALA A 101 13.27 13.64 11.47
CA ALA A 101 12.33 14.76 11.54
C ALA A 101 12.93 16.04 10.90
N GLU A 102 14.22 16.29 11.10
CA GLU A 102 14.94 17.42 10.49
C GLU A 102 14.97 17.32 8.95
N GLY A 103 15.19 16.10 8.42
CA GLY A 103 15.19 15.86 6.99
C GLY A 103 13.80 16.09 6.37
N ILE A 104 12.73 15.70 7.07
CA ILE A 104 11.35 15.94 6.65
C ILE A 104 11.07 17.44 6.58
N GLU A 105 11.40 18.20 7.62
CA GLU A 105 11.18 19.64 7.68
C GLU A 105 11.99 20.36 6.61
N LYS A 106 13.31 20.14 6.57
CA LYS A 106 14.25 20.81 5.65
C LYS A 106 13.85 20.63 4.18
N TYR A 107 13.41 19.45 3.80
CA TYR A 107 13.05 19.13 2.41
C TYR A 107 11.55 19.20 2.14
N ASN A 108 10.73 19.58 3.10
CA ASN A 108 9.27 19.59 2.99
C ASN A 108 8.76 18.26 2.40
N VAL A 109 9.17 17.16 3.04
CA VAL A 109 8.72 15.81 2.67
C VAL A 109 7.29 15.64 3.13
N LYS A 110 6.41 15.17 2.26
CA LYS A 110 5.02 14.92 2.61
C LYS A 110 4.88 13.59 3.34
N ILE A 111 4.14 13.61 4.44
CA ILE A 111 3.77 12.42 5.20
C ILE A 111 2.36 12.03 4.78
N ALA A 112 2.20 10.79 4.35
CA ALA A 112 0.91 10.17 4.09
C ALA A 112 0.36 9.65 5.43
N PRO A 113 -0.85 10.07 5.86
CA PRO A 113 -1.53 9.50 7.02
C PRO A 113 -1.79 8.00 6.88
N GLU A 114 -2.11 7.33 7.96
CA GLU A 114 -2.68 5.98 7.91
C GLU A 114 -3.96 5.94 7.05
N ASN A 115 -4.21 4.82 6.38
CA ASN A 115 -5.33 4.60 5.45
C ASN A 115 -5.29 5.49 4.18
N THR A 116 -4.12 6.00 3.81
CA THR A 116 -3.90 6.67 2.52
C THR A 116 -3.67 5.63 1.43
N VAL A 117 -4.34 5.75 0.29
CA VAL A 117 -4.04 4.92 -0.86
C VAL A 117 -2.82 5.48 -1.59
N LEU A 118 -1.84 4.62 -1.82
CA LEU A 118 -0.59 4.91 -2.51
C LEU A 118 -0.62 4.32 -3.92
N LEU A 119 0.00 5.02 -4.87
CA LEU A 119 0.16 4.55 -6.24
C LEU A 119 1.57 4.87 -6.75
N SER A 120 2.32 3.85 -7.17
CA SER A 120 3.57 4.08 -7.91
C SER A 120 3.26 4.47 -9.36
N PHE A 121 3.88 5.54 -9.86
CA PHE A 121 3.63 6.06 -11.20
C PHE A 121 4.90 6.31 -12.04
N LYS A 122 6.07 5.92 -11.50
CA LYS A 122 7.36 5.89 -12.20
C LYS A 122 8.02 4.54 -11.93
N LEU A 123 8.87 4.08 -12.81
CA LEU A 123 9.60 2.82 -12.76
C LEU A 123 8.68 1.60 -12.81
N THR A 124 7.89 1.38 -11.77
CA THR A 124 6.86 0.33 -11.71
C THR A 124 5.50 1.02 -11.62
N ILE A 125 4.83 1.24 -12.76
CA ILE A 125 3.54 1.94 -12.82
C ILE A 125 2.42 1.00 -12.36
N GLY A 126 1.47 1.52 -11.59
CA GLY A 126 0.24 0.82 -11.24
C GLY A 126 0.32 -0.05 -9.98
N LYS A 127 1.46 -0.08 -9.27
CA LYS A 127 1.49 -0.76 -7.97
C LYS A 127 0.77 0.11 -6.93
N GLY A 128 -0.34 -0.41 -6.40
CA GLY A 128 -1.13 0.21 -5.34
C GLY A 128 -0.88 -0.45 -3.98
N ALA A 129 -0.96 0.33 -2.90
CA ALA A 129 -1.02 -0.15 -1.51
C ALA A 129 -1.76 0.88 -0.64
N ILE A 130 -2.16 0.49 0.56
CA ILE A 130 -2.74 1.37 1.58
C ILE A 130 -1.70 1.53 2.70
N THR A 131 -1.52 2.73 3.22
CA THR A 131 -0.65 2.95 4.38
C THR A 131 -1.24 2.30 5.63
N GLY A 132 -0.46 1.45 6.29
CA GLY A 132 -0.84 0.84 7.57
C GLY A 132 -0.46 1.68 8.80
N CYS A 133 0.29 2.75 8.58
CA CYS A 133 0.68 3.78 9.55
C CYS A 133 1.12 5.03 8.78
N GLU A 134 1.40 6.12 9.49
CA GLU A 134 2.00 7.30 8.87
C GLU A 134 3.36 6.98 8.25
N MET A 135 3.60 7.46 7.02
CA MET A 135 4.87 7.28 6.33
C MET A 135 5.14 8.35 5.27
N ALA A 136 6.41 8.62 5.05
CA ALA A 136 6.88 9.33 3.87
C ALA A 136 7.14 8.35 2.72
N THR A 137 7.25 8.84 1.49
CA THR A 137 7.53 7.98 0.33
C THR A 137 8.50 8.61 -0.65
N ASN A 138 9.00 7.79 -1.56
CA ASN A 138 9.79 8.21 -2.72
C ASN A 138 8.96 9.10 -3.68
N GLU A 139 9.64 9.96 -4.47
CA GLU A 139 9.03 10.88 -5.45
C GLU A 139 8.37 10.19 -6.66
N ALA A 140 8.37 8.87 -6.70
CA ALA A 140 7.67 8.08 -7.70
C ALA A 140 6.33 7.53 -7.19
N ILE A 141 5.92 7.88 -5.97
CA ILE A 141 4.70 7.42 -5.32
C ILE A 141 3.78 8.62 -5.07
N ALA A 142 2.54 8.52 -5.51
CA ALA A 142 1.47 9.45 -5.23
C ALA A 142 0.67 8.97 -4.00
N HIS A 143 0.23 9.92 -3.18
CA HIS A 143 -0.63 9.71 -2.02
C HIS A 143 -2.01 10.27 -2.34
N PHE A 144 -3.05 9.48 -2.15
CA PHE A 144 -4.44 9.89 -2.32
C PHE A 144 -5.10 9.93 -0.94
N VAL A 145 -5.20 11.12 -0.37
CA VAL A 145 -5.82 11.34 0.94
C VAL A 145 -7.28 11.72 0.75
N SER A 146 -8.18 11.12 1.51
CA SER A 146 -9.60 11.46 1.54
C SER A 146 -10.07 11.66 2.96
N ASN A 147 -11.05 12.57 3.14
CA ASN A 147 -11.78 12.74 4.39
C ASN A 147 -13.02 11.80 4.46
N ASP A 148 -13.37 11.12 3.37
CA ASP A 148 -14.42 10.11 3.33
C ASP A 148 -13.80 8.72 3.49
N GLU A 149 -14.04 8.10 4.64
CA GLU A 149 -13.54 6.77 4.95
C GLU A 149 -14.14 5.68 4.05
N ASN A 150 -15.34 5.92 3.50
CA ASN A 150 -16.03 4.93 2.65
C ASN A 150 -15.38 4.74 1.27
N ILE A 151 -14.48 5.64 0.87
CA ILE A 151 -13.89 5.64 -0.48
C ILE A 151 -12.58 4.86 -0.57
N VAL A 152 -11.94 4.54 0.56
CA VAL A 152 -10.57 3.97 0.59
C VAL A 152 -10.50 2.63 -0.13
N GLU A 153 -11.39 1.69 0.21
CA GLU A 153 -11.42 0.36 -0.40
C GLU A 153 -11.84 0.45 -1.87
N TYR A 154 -12.78 1.33 -2.19
CA TYR A 154 -13.21 1.58 -3.56
C TYR A 154 -12.06 2.12 -4.41
N LEU A 155 -11.35 3.14 -3.93
CA LEU A 155 -10.19 3.70 -4.61
C LEU A 155 -9.08 2.66 -4.81
N TYR A 156 -8.81 1.84 -3.78
CA TYR A 156 -7.84 0.76 -3.89
C TYR A 156 -8.21 -0.22 -5.02
N CYS A 157 -9.45 -0.69 -5.04
CA CYS A 157 -9.95 -1.59 -6.10
C CYS A 157 -9.93 -0.91 -7.47
N TYR A 158 -10.36 0.36 -7.54
CA TYR A 158 -10.30 1.16 -8.76
C TYR A 158 -8.89 1.19 -9.35
N LEU A 159 -7.88 1.53 -8.54
CA LEU A 159 -6.49 1.59 -8.99
C LEU A 159 -5.93 0.21 -9.35
N LYS A 160 -6.36 -0.85 -8.68
CA LYS A 160 -5.97 -2.24 -9.03
C LYS A 160 -6.52 -2.70 -10.38
N ARG A 161 -7.69 -2.21 -10.77
CA ARG A 161 -8.36 -2.52 -12.06
C ARG A 161 -8.06 -1.50 -13.16
N TYR A 162 -7.39 -0.39 -12.83
CA TYR A 162 -7.13 0.66 -13.80
C TYR A 162 -6.11 0.23 -14.86
N ASN A 163 -6.43 0.50 -16.14
CA ASN A 163 -5.51 0.24 -17.24
C ASN A 163 -4.52 1.41 -17.41
N PHE A 164 -3.36 1.30 -16.78
CA PHE A 164 -2.32 2.32 -16.81
C PHE A 164 -1.63 2.49 -18.17
N ASP A 165 -1.73 1.51 -19.08
CA ASP A 165 -1.19 1.61 -20.42
C ASP A 165 -1.83 2.74 -21.24
N MET A 166 -3.05 3.13 -20.87
CA MET A 166 -3.76 4.23 -21.50
C MET A 166 -3.23 5.61 -21.12
N LEU A 167 -2.49 5.75 -20.01
CA LEU A 167 -1.99 7.06 -19.54
C LEU A 167 -0.83 7.61 -20.39
N GLY A 168 -0.13 6.74 -21.13
CA GLY A 168 1.02 7.12 -21.99
C GLY A 168 0.69 7.33 -23.48
N ASN A 169 -0.53 7.00 -23.95
CA ASN A 169 -0.83 6.81 -25.37
C ASN A 169 -1.71 7.92 -26.01
N THR A 170 -1.85 9.10 -25.40
CA THR A 170 -2.68 10.17 -25.96
C THR A 170 -2.03 11.00 -27.07
N SER A 171 -0.77 10.74 -27.42
CA SER A 171 -0.10 11.33 -28.58
C SER A 171 1.01 10.42 -29.08
N SER A 172 1.39 10.56 -30.36
CA SER A 172 2.46 9.80 -31.03
C SER A 172 3.88 9.93 -30.41
N ILE A 173 4.00 10.54 -29.25
CA ILE A 173 5.18 10.60 -28.39
C ILE A 173 4.77 10.03 -27.03
N ALA A 174 5.40 8.94 -26.60
CA ALA A 174 5.21 8.36 -25.29
C ALA A 174 5.39 9.42 -24.19
N THR A 175 4.31 9.94 -23.66
CA THR A 175 4.36 10.97 -22.62
C THR A 175 4.65 10.26 -21.28
N ALA A 176 5.80 10.54 -20.69
CA ALA A 176 6.14 10.00 -19.38
C ALA A 176 5.04 10.35 -18.35
N VAL A 177 4.52 9.36 -17.63
CA VAL A 177 3.56 9.56 -16.55
C VAL A 177 4.22 10.43 -15.47
N ASN A 178 3.58 11.52 -15.13
CA ASN A 178 4.06 12.48 -14.14
C ASN A 178 2.95 12.87 -13.17
N SER A 179 3.27 13.70 -12.19
CA SER A 179 2.30 14.11 -11.15
C SER A 179 1.06 14.80 -11.70
N LYS A 180 1.17 15.57 -12.79
CA LYS A 180 0.03 16.22 -13.43
C LYS A 180 -0.89 15.18 -14.07
N THR A 181 -0.31 14.18 -14.75
CA THR A 181 -1.05 13.07 -15.33
C THR A 181 -1.84 12.31 -14.26
N ILE A 182 -1.21 12.02 -13.10
CA ILE A 182 -1.87 11.32 -12.00
C ILE A 182 -3.03 12.16 -11.43
N LYS A 183 -2.84 13.46 -11.23
CA LYS A 183 -3.87 14.37 -10.71
C LYS A 183 -5.07 14.50 -11.66
N ALA A 184 -4.81 14.50 -12.97
CA ALA A 184 -5.84 14.61 -14.01
C ALA A 184 -6.44 13.26 -14.45
N MET A 185 -6.05 12.14 -13.83
CA MET A 185 -6.68 10.84 -14.09
C MET A 185 -8.17 10.94 -13.86
N LYS A 186 -8.96 10.32 -14.76
CA LYS A 186 -10.40 10.19 -14.54
C LYS A 186 -10.66 9.21 -13.42
N PHE A 187 -11.62 9.53 -12.59
CA PHE A 187 -12.12 8.70 -11.52
C PHE A 187 -13.61 8.49 -11.70
N TYR A 188 -14.01 7.24 -11.89
CA TYR A 188 -15.40 6.85 -12.02
C TYR A 188 -15.87 6.33 -10.67
N TYR A 189 -16.91 6.92 -10.12
CA TYR A 189 -17.42 6.58 -8.80
C TYR A 189 -18.94 6.61 -8.73
N PRO A 190 -19.54 5.75 -7.92
CA PRO A 190 -21.00 5.70 -7.75
C PRO A 190 -21.49 6.82 -6.83
N ASP A 191 -22.80 6.88 -6.63
CA ASP A 191 -23.38 7.75 -5.60
C ASP A 191 -22.97 7.32 -4.18
N THR A 192 -23.23 8.20 -3.22
CA THR A 192 -22.81 8.03 -1.81
C THR A 192 -23.45 6.78 -1.16
N GLU A 193 -24.69 6.43 -1.52
CA GLU A 193 -25.38 5.25 -0.97
C GLU A 193 -24.73 3.96 -1.45
N THR A 194 -24.45 3.87 -2.75
CA THR A 194 -23.76 2.75 -3.37
C THR A 194 -22.31 2.62 -2.85
N LEU A 195 -21.61 3.73 -2.66
CA LEU A 195 -20.27 3.74 -2.08
C LEU A 195 -20.28 3.21 -0.63
N ALA A 196 -21.23 3.69 0.19
CA ALA A 196 -21.40 3.21 1.56
C ALA A 196 -21.81 1.73 1.62
N TYR A 197 -22.58 1.25 0.65
CA TYR A 197 -22.90 -0.18 0.52
C TYR A 197 -21.63 -1.00 0.24
N PHE A 198 -20.79 -0.56 -0.70
CA PHE A 198 -19.53 -1.23 -1.01
C PHE A 198 -18.59 -1.25 0.22
N HIS A 199 -18.44 -0.12 0.89
CA HIS A 199 -17.63 -0.03 2.10
C HIS A 199 -18.06 -1.06 3.16
N ARG A 200 -19.36 -1.21 3.42
CA ARG A 200 -19.87 -2.21 4.39
C ARG A 200 -19.47 -3.65 4.04
N ILE A 201 -19.29 -3.97 2.77
CA ILE A 201 -18.83 -5.28 2.30
C ILE A 201 -17.30 -5.38 2.37
N ALA A 202 -16.60 -4.34 1.93
CA ALA A 202 -15.16 -4.33 1.75
C ALA A 202 -14.39 -4.12 3.09
N GLU A 203 -14.92 -3.29 3.99
CA GLU A 203 -14.28 -2.96 5.26
C GLU A 203 -13.92 -4.19 6.11
N PRO A 204 -14.82 -5.17 6.35
CA PRO A 204 -14.45 -6.36 7.11
C PRO A 204 -13.38 -7.21 6.42
N LEU A 205 -13.35 -7.24 5.08
CA LEU A 205 -12.34 -7.95 4.31
C LEU A 205 -10.98 -7.27 4.47
N ILE A 206 -10.91 -5.96 4.28
CA ILE A 206 -9.67 -5.19 4.38
C ILE A 206 -9.12 -5.18 5.81
N LYS A 207 -9.98 -5.09 6.84
CA LYS A 207 -9.58 -5.23 8.26
C LYS A 207 -9.01 -6.61 8.55
N LYS A 208 -9.57 -7.66 7.99
CA LYS A 208 -9.04 -9.03 8.16
C LYS A 208 -7.69 -9.17 7.46
N ILE A 209 -7.53 -8.64 6.25
CA ILE A 209 -6.24 -8.59 5.54
C ILE A 209 -5.19 -7.88 6.39
N LYS A 210 -5.51 -6.68 6.90
CA LYS A 210 -4.63 -5.90 7.77
C LYS A 210 -4.17 -6.70 8.97
N HIS A 211 -5.10 -7.36 9.66
CA HIS A 211 -4.80 -8.20 10.82
C HIS A 211 -3.87 -9.37 10.47
N LEU A 212 -4.11 -10.07 9.37
CA LEU A 212 -3.29 -11.20 8.93
C LEU A 212 -1.87 -10.77 8.56
N LEU A 213 -1.70 -9.61 7.89
CA LEU A 213 -0.39 -9.06 7.57
C LEU A 213 0.41 -8.71 8.83
N ILE A 214 -0.22 -8.08 9.83
CA ILE A 214 0.40 -7.81 11.13
C ILE A 214 0.76 -9.11 11.85
N THR A 215 -0.10 -10.12 11.78
CA THR A 215 0.16 -11.45 12.38
C THR A 215 1.37 -12.10 11.73
N ASN A 216 1.46 -12.07 10.38
CA ASN A 216 2.60 -12.63 9.66
C ASN A 216 3.92 -11.92 9.99
N ALA A 217 3.90 -10.58 10.17
CA ALA A 217 5.07 -9.85 10.63
C ALA A 217 5.58 -10.36 11.99
N LYS A 218 4.67 -10.52 12.97
CA LYS A 218 5.00 -11.07 14.30
C LYS A 218 5.47 -12.51 14.26
N LEU A 219 4.89 -13.36 13.40
CA LEU A 219 5.33 -14.73 13.20
C LEU A 219 6.75 -14.78 12.61
N ASN A 220 7.07 -13.91 11.65
CA ASN A 220 8.41 -13.80 11.10
C ASN A 220 9.44 -13.33 12.16
N GLU A 221 9.10 -12.34 12.98
CA GLU A 221 9.95 -11.91 14.11
C GLU A 221 10.21 -13.07 15.08
N LEU A 222 9.16 -13.80 15.46
CA LEU A 222 9.26 -14.96 16.32
C LEU A 222 10.17 -16.05 15.71
N LYS A 223 10.01 -16.33 14.41
CA LYS A 223 10.86 -17.25 13.67
C LYS A 223 12.33 -16.86 13.74
N GLN A 224 12.65 -15.58 13.52
CA GLN A 224 14.02 -15.07 13.59
C GLN A 224 14.62 -15.20 15.01
N LEU A 225 13.82 -14.95 16.05
CA LEU A 225 14.23 -15.16 17.44
C LEU A 225 14.58 -16.63 17.73
N TYR A 226 13.76 -17.57 17.25
CA TYR A 226 14.06 -19.01 17.38
C TYR A 226 15.33 -19.40 16.61
N LEU A 227 15.48 -18.94 15.37
CA LEU A 227 16.67 -19.22 14.56
C LEU A 227 17.93 -18.72 15.25
N LYS A 228 17.93 -17.47 15.72
CA LYS A 228 19.06 -16.89 16.45
C LYS A 228 19.36 -17.63 17.76
N LYS A 229 18.35 -18.06 18.49
CA LYS A 229 18.51 -18.72 19.78
C LYS A 229 19.08 -20.14 19.66
N PHE A 230 18.73 -20.88 18.60
CA PHE A 230 19.01 -22.31 18.51
C PHE A 230 20.03 -22.68 17.44
N PHE A 231 20.34 -21.76 16.51
CA PHE A 231 21.27 -22.00 15.39
C PHE A 231 22.27 -20.86 15.15
N GLY A 232 22.21 -19.74 15.92
CA GLY A 232 23.07 -18.55 15.84
C GLY A 232 24.09 -18.44 16.98
#